data_a42c618452912bc05240d4d9745dfeee
#
_entry.id   a42c618452912bc05240d4d9745dfeee
#
_cell.length_a   1.000
_cell.length_b   1.000
_cell.length_c   1.000
_cell.angle_alpha   90.00
_cell.angle_beta   90.00
_cell.angle_gamma   90.00
#
_symmetry.space_group_name_H-M   'P 1'
#
loop_
_entity.id
_entity.type
_entity.pdbx_description
1 polymer ?
#
loop_
_entity_poly.entity_id
_entity_poly.type
_entity_poly.pdbx_seq_one_letter_code
_entity_poly.pdbx_strand_id
1 'polypeptide(L)'
;EARYEDRPLPEVTVVDLREELKNGNRSILSRSLKNAVERRLERGEQSVLFLNRRGYAGFVSCRSCGEALKCPHCDVALTEHNNGKLVCHYCGYEQPRVEKCPMCGSPYIGGFKAGTQQIEQVLRKTFPKARVLRMDYDTTRTKGSYEKILSSFAEHKADILVGTQMIVKGHDFPDVTLVGAIAADLSLN
;
A
#
# COMPACT_ATOMS: atom_id res chain seq x y z
N GLU A 1 -18.86 16.28 18.15
CA GLU A 1 -18.73 15.03 18.92
C GLU A 1 -17.39 15.06 19.65
N ALA A 2 -17.42 14.91 20.98
CA ALA A 2 -16.22 14.84 21.80
C ALA A 2 -15.50 13.51 21.51
N ARG A 3 -14.18 13.55 21.36
CA ARG A 3 -13.36 12.34 21.21
C ARG A 3 -13.25 11.62 22.55
N TYR A 4 -13.10 10.30 22.48
CA TYR A 4 -12.81 9.48 23.65
C TYR A 4 -11.54 10.01 24.35
N GLU A 5 -11.64 10.37 25.61
CA GLU A 5 -10.56 10.90 26.47
C GLU A 5 -9.85 12.18 25.93
N ASP A 6 -10.53 13.04 25.18
CA ASP A 6 -9.97 14.30 24.62
C ASP A 6 -8.61 14.15 23.91
N ARG A 7 -8.34 12.97 23.33
CA ARG A 7 -7.07 12.70 22.65
C ARG A 7 -6.87 13.63 21.45
N PRO A 8 -5.65 14.16 21.23
CA PRO A 8 -5.36 15.00 20.08
C PRO A 8 -5.53 14.24 18.77
N LEU A 9 -5.72 14.98 17.68
CA LEU A 9 -5.72 14.41 16.34
C LEU A 9 -4.34 13.79 16.04
N PRO A 10 -4.29 12.64 15.34
CA PRO A 10 -3.02 12.10 14.90
C PRO A 10 -2.32 13.08 13.96
N GLU A 11 -1.01 13.17 14.08
CA GLU A 11 -0.19 13.88 13.11
C GLU A 11 -0.23 13.11 11.77
N VAL A 12 -0.51 13.82 10.69
CA VAL A 12 -0.58 13.24 9.34
C VAL A 12 0.57 13.76 8.50
N THR A 13 1.43 12.87 8.03
CA THR A 13 2.51 13.18 7.09
C THR A 13 2.20 12.58 5.71
N VAL A 14 2.16 13.40 4.68
CA VAL A 14 2.03 12.96 3.29
C VAL A 14 3.40 12.95 2.63
N VAL A 15 3.77 11.82 2.00
CA VAL A 15 5.07 11.65 1.35
C VAL A 15 4.88 11.47 -0.16
N ASP A 16 5.50 12.35 -0.95
CA ASP A 16 5.52 12.21 -2.40
C ASP A 16 6.56 11.15 -2.83
N LEU A 17 6.09 10.00 -3.32
CA LEU A 17 6.95 8.93 -3.78
C LEU A 17 7.73 9.26 -5.06
N ARG A 18 7.36 10.31 -5.80
CA ARG A 18 8.11 10.82 -6.95
C ARG A 18 9.42 11.45 -6.48
N GLU A 19 9.37 12.23 -5.41
CA GLU A 19 10.57 12.82 -4.79
C GLU A 19 11.46 11.73 -4.16
N GLU A 20 10.87 10.72 -3.54
CA GLU A 20 11.60 9.55 -3.04
C GLU A 20 12.37 8.86 -4.19
N LEU A 21 11.74 8.67 -5.36
CA LEU A 21 12.37 8.05 -6.53
C LEU A 21 13.52 8.92 -7.09
N LYS A 22 13.33 10.24 -7.22
CA LYS A 22 14.37 11.18 -7.65
C LYS A 22 15.60 11.13 -6.73
N ASN A 23 15.35 10.97 -5.43
CA ASN A 23 16.40 10.85 -4.41
C ASN A 23 16.92 9.40 -4.24
N GLY A 24 16.66 8.52 -5.22
CA GLY A 24 17.21 7.16 -5.29
C GLY A 24 16.45 6.09 -4.50
N ASN A 25 15.36 6.42 -3.79
CA ASN A 25 14.54 5.41 -3.13
C ASN A 25 13.56 4.76 -4.11
N ARG A 26 13.90 3.56 -4.57
CA ARG A 26 13.06 2.73 -5.46
C ARG A 26 12.08 1.84 -4.70
N SER A 27 12.14 1.83 -3.37
CA SER A 27 11.29 1.01 -2.51
C SER A 27 9.82 1.46 -2.60
N ILE A 28 8.92 0.54 -2.31
CA ILE A 28 7.49 0.81 -2.10
C ILE A 28 7.24 1.57 -0.78
N LEU A 29 8.18 1.45 0.17
CA LEU A 29 8.16 2.17 1.44
C LEU A 29 9.00 3.43 1.33
N SER A 30 8.45 4.59 1.69
CA SER A 30 9.21 5.82 1.81
C SER A 30 10.23 5.75 2.94
N ARG A 31 11.27 6.58 2.89
CA ARG A 31 12.25 6.70 3.99
C ARG A 31 11.57 7.15 5.28
N SER A 32 10.66 8.10 5.19
CA SER A 32 9.88 8.58 6.34
C SER A 32 9.10 7.46 7.01
N LEU A 33 8.40 6.61 6.24
CA LEU A 33 7.67 5.47 6.77
C LEU A 33 8.60 4.42 7.39
N LYS A 34 9.74 4.12 6.74
CA LYS A 34 10.74 3.19 7.29
C LYS A 34 11.25 3.65 8.66
N ASN A 35 11.66 4.92 8.75
CA ASN A 35 12.14 5.51 10.01
C ASN A 35 11.05 5.55 11.09
N ALA A 36 9.79 5.78 10.69
CA ALA A 36 8.68 5.76 11.62
C ALA A 36 8.41 4.35 12.18
N VAL A 37 8.44 3.32 11.34
CA VAL A 37 8.32 1.91 11.77
C VAL A 37 9.48 1.52 12.68
N GLU A 38 10.72 1.85 12.31
CA GLU A 38 11.90 1.53 13.11
C GLU A 38 11.81 2.09 14.53
N ARG A 39 11.44 3.36 14.66
CA ARG A 39 11.24 4.00 15.98
C ARG A 39 10.15 3.32 16.82
N ARG A 40 9.09 2.76 16.19
CA ARG A 40 8.05 2.01 16.93
C ARG A 40 8.56 0.65 17.38
N LEU A 41 9.30 -0.03 16.53
CA LEU A 41 9.95 -1.30 16.89
C LEU A 41 10.91 -1.14 18.09
N GLU A 42 11.73 -0.07 18.10
CA GLU A 42 12.64 0.26 19.20
C GLU A 42 11.90 0.52 20.53
N ARG A 43 10.69 1.05 20.46
CA ARG A 43 9.85 1.35 21.62
C ARG A 43 8.95 0.19 22.04
N GLY A 44 8.95 -0.92 21.30
CA GLY A 44 8.01 -2.01 21.52
C GLY A 44 6.56 -1.68 21.17
N GLU A 45 6.34 -0.61 20.38
CA GLU A 45 5.03 -0.18 19.90
C GLU A 45 4.66 -0.92 18.60
N GLN A 46 3.37 -0.95 18.28
CA GLN A 46 2.86 -1.64 17.10
C GLN A 46 2.58 -0.67 15.95
N SER A 47 2.63 -1.20 14.72
CA SER A 47 2.33 -0.46 13.51
C SER A 47 1.31 -1.20 12.64
N VAL A 48 0.39 -0.45 12.04
CA VAL A 48 -0.54 -0.96 11.03
C VAL A 48 -0.21 -0.33 9.69
N LEU A 49 0.05 -1.16 8.68
CA LEU A 49 0.28 -0.70 7.31
C LEU A 49 -0.83 -1.24 6.43
N PHE A 50 -1.59 -0.36 5.81
CA PHE A 50 -2.64 -0.80 4.93
C PHE A 50 -2.40 -0.37 3.48
N LEU A 51 -2.71 -1.28 2.59
CA LEU A 51 -2.73 -1.02 1.16
C LEU A 51 -4.12 -0.54 0.78
N ASN A 52 -4.22 0.71 0.37
CA ASN A 52 -5.46 1.29 -0.09
C ASN A 52 -5.76 0.85 -1.54
N ARG A 53 -6.12 -0.44 -1.70
CA ARG A 53 -6.39 -1.02 -3.00
C ARG A 53 -7.75 -1.70 -3.03
N ARG A 54 -8.66 -1.19 -3.85
CA ARG A 54 -9.87 -1.90 -4.27
C ARG A 54 -9.60 -2.53 -5.65
N GLY A 55 -9.56 -3.86 -5.71
CA GLY A 55 -9.45 -4.62 -6.96
C GLY A 55 -8.04 -5.03 -7.38
N TYR A 56 -7.97 -6.02 -8.29
CA TYR A 56 -6.74 -6.67 -8.78
C TYR A 56 -5.96 -5.84 -9.80
N ALA A 57 -6.57 -4.85 -10.40
CA ALA A 57 -6.04 -4.13 -11.53
C ALA A 57 -5.60 -2.72 -11.11
N GLY A 58 -4.30 -2.54 -10.92
CA GLY A 58 -3.71 -1.21 -10.83
C GLY A 58 -3.70 -0.53 -12.18
N PHE A 59 -4.22 0.68 -12.28
CA PHE A 59 -4.04 1.49 -13.47
C PHE A 59 -2.53 1.76 -13.70
N VAL A 60 -2.16 1.93 -14.95
CA VAL A 60 -0.78 2.20 -15.33
C VAL A 60 -0.46 3.66 -15.12
N SER A 61 0.55 3.92 -14.30
CA SER A 61 1.03 5.27 -14.04
C SER A 61 2.55 5.34 -14.03
N CYS A 62 3.08 6.53 -14.26
CA CYS A 62 4.51 6.78 -14.20
C CYS A 62 4.92 7.22 -12.78
N ARG A 63 5.81 6.48 -12.15
CA ARG A 63 6.33 6.83 -10.81
C ARG A 63 7.19 8.11 -10.80
N SER A 64 7.68 8.55 -11.97
CA SER A 64 8.54 9.74 -12.06
C SER A 64 7.75 11.03 -12.20
N CYS A 65 6.73 11.07 -13.05
CA CYS A 65 5.92 12.29 -13.26
C CYS A 65 4.52 12.20 -12.63
N GLY A 66 4.06 11.01 -12.24
CA GLY A 66 2.74 10.81 -11.67
C GLY A 66 1.63 10.59 -12.70
N GLU A 67 1.89 10.83 -14.00
CA GLU A 67 0.87 10.71 -15.04
C GLU A 67 0.37 9.28 -15.22
N ALA A 68 -0.96 9.13 -15.30
CA ALA A 68 -1.60 7.88 -15.67
C ALA A 68 -1.59 7.70 -17.19
N LEU A 69 -1.34 6.49 -17.66
CA LEU A 69 -1.47 6.15 -19.08
C LEU A 69 -2.94 5.97 -19.43
N LYS A 70 -3.49 6.88 -20.21
CA LYS A 70 -4.91 6.95 -20.52
C LYS A 70 -5.26 6.28 -21.84
N CYS A 71 -6.49 5.81 -21.93
CA CYS A 71 -7.07 5.32 -23.17
C CYS A 71 -7.29 6.46 -24.16
N PRO A 72 -6.86 6.30 -25.46
CA PRO A 72 -7.02 7.37 -26.46
C PRO A 72 -8.48 7.66 -26.83
N HIS A 73 -9.41 6.76 -26.49
CA HIS A 73 -10.83 6.90 -26.85
C HIS A 73 -11.71 7.43 -25.70
N CYS A 74 -11.34 7.13 -24.44
CA CYS A 74 -12.20 7.37 -23.28
C CYS A 74 -11.57 8.24 -22.22
N ASP A 75 -10.29 8.58 -22.34
CA ASP A 75 -9.51 9.30 -21.33
C ASP A 75 -9.44 8.61 -19.94
N VAL A 76 -9.88 7.35 -19.87
CA VAL A 76 -9.81 6.51 -18.66
C VAL A 76 -8.44 5.85 -18.57
N ALA A 77 -7.89 5.74 -17.37
CA ALA A 77 -6.59 5.10 -17.17
C ALA A 77 -6.60 3.63 -17.59
N LEU A 78 -5.56 3.21 -18.32
CA LEU A 78 -5.38 1.82 -18.76
C LEU A 78 -4.93 0.95 -17.60
N THR A 79 -5.34 -0.31 -17.64
CA THR A 79 -4.99 -1.34 -16.65
C THR A 79 -4.02 -2.36 -17.26
N GLU A 80 -2.95 -2.70 -16.55
CA GLU A 80 -2.01 -3.73 -16.97
C GLU A 80 -2.49 -5.12 -16.57
N HIS A 81 -2.66 -6.01 -17.55
CA HIS A 81 -3.02 -7.42 -17.36
C HIS A 81 -1.78 -8.33 -17.35
N ASN A 82 -1.94 -9.55 -16.80
CA ASN A 82 -0.85 -10.52 -16.68
C ASN A 82 -0.29 -11.02 -18.02
N ASN A 83 -1.05 -10.87 -19.10
CA ASN A 83 -0.61 -11.20 -20.47
C ASN A 83 0.28 -10.12 -21.10
N GLY A 84 0.66 -9.08 -20.36
CA GLY A 84 1.49 -7.97 -20.86
C GLY A 84 0.74 -6.94 -21.69
N LYS A 85 -0.59 -7.00 -21.75
CA LYS A 85 -1.41 -6.00 -22.43
C LYS A 85 -1.93 -4.93 -21.46
N LEU A 86 -2.11 -3.74 -21.98
CA LEU A 86 -2.79 -2.64 -21.34
C LEU A 86 -4.21 -2.56 -21.89
N VAL A 87 -5.21 -2.59 -21.02
CA VAL A 87 -6.63 -2.69 -21.41
C VAL A 87 -7.43 -1.55 -20.82
N CYS A 88 -8.28 -0.95 -21.63
CA CYS A 88 -9.32 -0.05 -21.16
C CYS A 88 -10.59 -0.86 -20.79
N HIS A 89 -10.95 -0.91 -19.52
CA HIS A 89 -12.15 -1.62 -19.08
C HIS A 89 -13.47 -0.91 -19.43
N TYR A 90 -13.41 0.30 -19.99
CA TYR A 90 -14.59 1.02 -20.42
C TYR A 90 -14.99 0.71 -21.88
N CYS A 91 -14.01 0.76 -22.83
CA CYS A 91 -14.30 0.56 -24.25
C CYS A 91 -13.65 -0.70 -24.85
N GLY A 92 -12.88 -1.46 -24.07
CA GLY A 92 -12.20 -2.67 -24.55
C GLY A 92 -10.93 -2.38 -25.39
N TYR A 93 -10.50 -1.13 -25.50
CA TYR A 93 -9.24 -0.82 -26.19
C TYR A 93 -8.07 -1.57 -25.56
N GLU A 94 -7.22 -2.17 -26.39
CA GLU A 94 -6.01 -2.87 -25.97
C GLU A 94 -4.77 -2.34 -26.70
N GLN A 95 -3.66 -2.28 -25.96
CA GLN A 95 -2.34 -2.01 -26.54
C GLN A 95 -1.26 -2.82 -25.81
N PRO A 96 -0.09 -3.02 -26.44
CA PRO A 96 1.06 -3.59 -25.76
C PRO A 96 1.53 -2.72 -24.60
N ARG A 97 2.25 -3.33 -23.65
CA ARG A 97 2.91 -2.59 -22.56
C ARG A 97 3.89 -1.58 -23.17
N VAL A 98 3.94 -0.39 -22.58
CA VAL A 98 4.94 0.62 -22.91
C VAL A 98 6.17 0.46 -22.02
N GLU A 99 7.36 0.59 -22.61
CA GLU A 99 8.63 0.50 -21.87
C GLU A 99 9.03 1.81 -21.20
N LYS A 100 8.59 2.93 -21.77
CA LYS A 100 8.90 4.28 -21.28
C LYS A 100 7.64 5.12 -21.22
N CYS A 101 7.60 6.03 -20.26
CA CYS A 101 6.52 6.98 -20.12
C CYS A 101 6.45 7.89 -21.34
N PRO A 102 5.32 8.00 -22.05
CA PRO A 102 5.19 8.87 -23.21
C PRO A 102 5.32 10.36 -22.86
N MET A 103 5.05 10.73 -21.59
CA MET A 103 5.11 12.13 -21.15
C MET A 103 6.53 12.57 -20.74
N CYS A 104 7.28 11.73 -20.02
CA CYS A 104 8.59 12.14 -19.46
C CYS A 104 9.75 11.23 -19.85
N GLY A 105 9.54 10.19 -20.67
CA GLY A 105 10.57 9.24 -21.12
C GLY A 105 11.08 8.28 -20.04
N SER A 106 10.57 8.35 -18.82
CA SER A 106 11.04 7.52 -17.70
C SER A 106 10.70 6.04 -17.89
N PRO A 107 11.62 5.11 -17.55
CA PRO A 107 11.34 3.67 -17.57
C PRO A 107 10.48 3.20 -16.39
N TYR A 108 10.20 4.08 -15.41
CA TYR A 108 9.40 3.75 -14.23
C TYR A 108 7.90 3.91 -14.46
N ILE A 109 7.39 3.31 -15.55
CA ILE A 109 5.98 3.26 -15.89
C ILE A 109 5.45 1.84 -15.78
N GLY A 110 4.25 1.67 -15.22
CA GLY A 110 3.59 0.37 -15.10
C GLY A 110 2.43 0.39 -14.13
N GLY A 111 1.69 -0.72 -14.07
CA GLY A 111 0.67 -0.93 -13.06
C GLY A 111 1.29 -1.11 -11.68
N PHE A 112 0.65 -0.55 -10.66
CA PHE A 112 1.05 -0.82 -9.28
C PHE A 112 0.70 -2.28 -8.93
N LYS A 113 1.69 -3.16 -9.02
CA LYS A 113 1.52 -4.62 -8.83
C LYS A 113 1.71 -5.09 -7.39
N ALA A 114 2.10 -4.19 -6.48
CA ALA A 114 2.36 -4.60 -5.11
C ALA A 114 1.06 -4.98 -4.40
N GLY A 115 0.95 -6.26 -4.06
CA GLY A 115 -0.04 -6.77 -3.12
C GLY A 115 0.50 -6.77 -1.69
N THR A 116 -0.36 -7.10 -0.73
CA THR A 116 -0.01 -7.26 0.69
C THR A 116 1.14 -8.24 0.91
N GLN A 117 1.20 -9.32 0.12
CA GLN A 117 2.29 -10.30 0.16
C GLN A 117 3.64 -9.68 -0.20
N GLN A 118 3.69 -8.84 -1.22
CA GLN A 118 4.93 -8.18 -1.60
C GLN A 118 5.37 -7.14 -0.56
N ILE A 119 4.41 -6.41 0.04
CA ILE A 119 4.68 -5.49 1.14
C ILE A 119 5.23 -6.26 2.34
N GLU A 120 4.63 -7.38 2.70
CA GLU A 120 5.12 -8.27 3.76
C GLU A 120 6.58 -8.70 3.51
N GLN A 121 6.92 -9.13 2.29
CA GLN A 121 8.28 -9.51 1.93
C GLN A 121 9.27 -8.35 2.07
N VAL A 122 8.87 -7.15 1.63
CA VAL A 122 9.70 -5.94 1.78
C VAL A 122 9.91 -5.59 3.24
N LEU A 123 8.87 -5.69 4.08
CA LEU A 123 8.97 -5.44 5.53
C LEU A 123 9.89 -6.44 6.21
N ARG A 124 9.74 -7.75 5.93
CA ARG A 124 10.60 -8.80 6.49
C ARG A 124 12.06 -8.63 6.09
N LYS A 125 12.32 -8.17 4.86
CA LYS A 125 13.68 -7.86 4.39
C LYS A 125 14.26 -6.61 5.03
N THR A 126 13.43 -5.57 5.23
CA THR A 126 13.86 -4.29 5.79
C THR A 126 14.05 -4.38 7.31
N PHE A 127 13.17 -5.11 7.99
CA PHE A 127 13.14 -5.28 9.45
C PHE A 127 13.19 -6.78 9.82
N PRO A 128 14.36 -7.44 9.70
CA PRO A 128 14.46 -8.90 9.86
C PRO A 128 14.06 -9.42 11.26
N LYS A 129 14.11 -8.56 12.27
CA LYS A 129 13.74 -8.90 13.66
C LYS A 129 12.26 -8.65 13.95
N ALA A 130 11.54 -7.93 13.08
CA ALA A 130 10.14 -7.61 13.27
C ALA A 130 9.25 -8.81 12.95
N ARG A 131 8.26 -9.03 13.79
CA ARG A 131 7.21 -10.02 13.57
C ARG A 131 6.10 -9.39 12.74
N VAL A 132 5.97 -9.81 11.49
CA VAL A 132 4.99 -9.27 10.54
C VAL A 132 3.84 -10.24 10.37
N LEU A 133 2.61 -9.78 10.59
CA LEU A 133 1.37 -10.47 10.24
C LEU A 133 0.75 -9.86 9.00
N ARG A 134 0.19 -10.71 8.14
CA ARG A 134 -0.56 -10.30 6.95
C ARG A 134 -2.05 -10.62 7.11
N MET A 135 -2.89 -9.66 6.74
CA MET A 135 -4.33 -9.78 6.78
C MET A 135 -4.96 -9.29 5.47
N ASP A 136 -5.34 -10.22 4.64
CA ASP A 136 -6.03 -9.98 3.37
C ASP A 136 -7.03 -11.09 3.08
N TYR A 137 -7.68 -11.04 1.92
CA TYR A 137 -8.66 -12.04 1.53
C TYR A 137 -8.08 -13.47 1.55
N ASP A 138 -6.83 -13.66 1.11
CA ASP A 138 -6.22 -14.99 1.04
C ASP A 138 -5.92 -15.57 2.42
N THR A 139 -5.48 -14.74 3.37
CA THR A 139 -5.17 -15.16 4.74
C THR A 139 -6.43 -15.33 5.61
N THR A 140 -7.56 -14.77 5.20
CA THR A 140 -8.81 -14.76 5.97
C THR A 140 -9.90 -15.68 5.41
N ARG A 141 -9.60 -16.52 4.41
CA ARG A 141 -10.56 -17.45 3.78
C ARG A 141 -11.13 -18.50 4.73
N THR A 142 -10.32 -18.96 5.68
CA THR A 142 -10.73 -20.01 6.62
C THR A 142 -11.54 -19.40 7.76
N LYS A 143 -12.63 -20.05 8.15
CA LYS A 143 -13.46 -19.62 9.29
C LYS A 143 -12.59 -19.46 10.55
N GLY A 144 -12.70 -18.32 11.23
CA GLY A 144 -11.95 -18.01 12.44
C GLY A 144 -10.52 -17.49 12.20
N SER A 145 -10.00 -17.47 10.95
CA SER A 145 -8.66 -16.94 10.68
C SER A 145 -8.57 -15.43 10.87
N TYR A 146 -9.65 -14.72 10.57
CA TYR A 146 -9.75 -13.27 10.80
C TYR A 146 -9.55 -12.93 12.27
N GLU A 147 -10.36 -13.52 13.15
CA GLU A 147 -10.28 -13.32 14.61
C GLU A 147 -8.94 -13.76 15.18
N LYS A 148 -8.39 -14.87 14.66
CA LYS A 148 -7.08 -15.38 15.10
C LYS A 148 -5.94 -14.41 14.77
N ILE A 149 -5.94 -13.79 13.59
CA ILE A 149 -4.93 -12.78 13.22
C ILE A 149 -5.04 -11.57 14.15
N LEU A 150 -6.25 -11.07 14.36
CA LEU A 150 -6.48 -9.89 15.21
C LEU A 150 -6.13 -10.14 16.67
N SER A 151 -6.54 -11.30 17.25
CA SER A 151 -6.17 -11.68 18.60
C SER A 151 -4.66 -11.81 18.74
N SER A 152 -3.98 -12.43 17.78
CA SER A 152 -2.51 -12.54 17.80
C SER A 152 -1.83 -11.18 17.77
N PHE A 153 -2.38 -10.23 17.04
CA PHE A 153 -1.85 -8.87 16.98
C PHE A 153 -2.13 -8.13 18.30
N ALA A 154 -3.35 -8.20 18.82
CA ALA A 154 -3.73 -7.61 20.13
C ALA A 154 -2.90 -8.17 21.29
N GLU A 155 -2.50 -9.44 21.24
CA GLU A 155 -1.65 -10.11 22.24
C GLU A 155 -0.15 -9.84 22.02
N HIS A 156 0.23 -8.84 21.25
CA HIS A 156 1.63 -8.51 20.93
C HIS A 156 2.46 -9.67 20.34
N LYS A 157 1.82 -10.63 19.66
CA LYS A 157 2.53 -11.70 18.94
C LYS A 157 3.11 -11.22 17.61
N ALA A 158 2.78 -10.00 17.20
CA ALA A 158 3.37 -9.33 16.04
C ALA A 158 3.53 -7.83 16.30
N ASP A 159 4.50 -7.25 15.60
CA ASP A 159 4.90 -5.85 15.72
C ASP A 159 4.28 -5.01 14.60
N ILE A 160 4.09 -5.63 13.42
CA ILE A 160 3.54 -4.98 12.24
C ILE A 160 2.40 -5.82 11.69
N LEU A 161 1.24 -5.18 11.52
CA LEU A 161 0.09 -5.75 10.80
C LEU A 161 0.00 -5.09 9.42
N VAL A 162 0.09 -5.88 8.36
CA VAL A 162 -0.06 -5.40 6.97
C VAL A 162 -1.29 -6.00 6.32
N GLY A 163 -2.09 -5.19 5.65
CA GLY A 163 -3.27 -5.72 4.96
C GLY A 163 -4.02 -4.71 4.11
N THR A 164 -5.24 -5.06 3.76
CA THR A 164 -6.16 -4.19 3.01
C THR A 164 -7.12 -3.46 3.96
N GLN A 165 -8.09 -2.75 3.42
CA GLN A 165 -9.10 -1.99 4.19
C GLN A 165 -9.88 -2.83 5.23
N MET A 166 -9.76 -4.15 5.22
CA MET A 166 -10.39 -5.03 6.21
C MET A 166 -9.89 -4.79 7.64
N ILE A 167 -8.66 -4.26 7.79
CA ILE A 167 -8.03 -4.01 9.11
C ILE A 167 -8.69 -2.83 9.86
N VAL A 168 -9.33 -1.91 9.13
CA VAL A 168 -9.65 -0.57 9.64
C VAL A 168 -10.99 -0.51 10.40
N LYS A 169 -11.82 -1.56 10.36
CA LYS A 169 -13.17 -1.49 10.91
C LYS A 169 -13.29 -2.21 12.27
N GLY A 170 -13.59 -1.43 13.30
CA GLY A 170 -14.15 -1.96 14.56
C GLY A 170 -13.15 -2.58 15.54
N HIS A 171 -11.86 -2.25 15.42
CA HIS A 171 -10.82 -2.75 16.32
C HIS A 171 -10.12 -1.61 17.03
N ASP A 172 -9.93 -1.76 18.33
CA ASP A 172 -9.12 -0.86 19.16
C ASP A 172 -7.82 -1.58 19.53
N PHE A 173 -6.69 -1.03 19.10
CA PHE A 173 -5.36 -1.51 19.43
C PHE A 173 -4.61 -0.38 20.14
N PRO A 174 -4.58 -0.34 21.47
CA PRO A 174 -4.02 0.78 22.23
C PRO A 174 -2.52 1.01 21.95
N ASP A 175 -1.79 -0.05 21.59
CA ASP A 175 -0.34 0.01 21.35
C ASP A 175 0.02 0.31 19.88
N VAL A 176 -0.97 0.47 19.02
CA VAL A 176 -0.76 0.94 17.64
C VAL A 176 -0.60 2.46 17.64
N THR A 177 0.62 2.91 17.46
CA THR A 177 0.99 4.34 17.44
C THR A 177 1.38 4.84 16.05
N LEU A 178 1.41 3.95 15.04
CA LEU A 178 1.66 4.27 13.66
C LEU A 178 0.67 3.58 12.73
N VAL A 179 0.04 4.37 11.87
CA VAL A 179 -0.76 3.87 10.74
C VAL A 179 -0.16 4.41 9.44
N GLY A 180 0.22 3.51 8.54
CA GLY A 180 0.77 3.86 7.23
C GLY A 180 -0.18 3.46 6.10
N ALA A 181 -0.63 4.42 5.30
CA ALA A 181 -1.37 4.16 4.07
C ALA A 181 -0.41 4.07 2.89
N ILE A 182 -0.31 2.89 2.28
CA ILE A 182 0.56 2.65 1.11
C ILE A 182 -0.29 2.83 -0.15
N ALA A 183 0.22 3.59 -1.12
CA ALA A 183 -0.48 3.91 -2.36
C ALA A 183 -1.87 4.53 -2.11
N ALA A 184 -1.91 5.57 -1.28
CA ALA A 184 -3.15 6.23 -0.89
C ALA A 184 -3.89 6.88 -2.08
N ASP A 185 -3.16 7.30 -3.10
CA ASP A 185 -3.64 7.88 -4.37
C ASP A 185 -4.43 6.91 -5.26
N LEU A 186 -4.23 5.59 -5.11
CA LEU A 186 -4.95 4.58 -5.91
C LEU A 186 -6.47 4.55 -5.66
N SER A 187 -6.97 5.25 -4.67
CA SER A 187 -8.40 5.30 -4.33
C SER A 187 -9.12 6.56 -4.84
N LEU A 188 -8.38 7.51 -5.43
CA LEU A 188 -8.92 8.81 -5.84
C LEU A 188 -9.36 8.86 -7.31
N ASN A 189 -9.25 7.72 -8.05
CA ASN A 189 -9.67 7.58 -9.44
C ASN A 189 -10.76 6.54 -9.61
#